data_914ec90587acfe0617b271daf5970877
#
_entry.id   914ec90587acfe0617b271daf5970877
#
_cell.length_a   1.000
_cell.length_b   1.000
_cell.length_c   1.000
_cell.angle_alpha   90.00
_cell.angle_beta   90.00
_cell.angle_gamma   90.00
#
_symmetry.space_group_name_H-M   'P 1'
#
loop_
_entity.id
_entity.type
_entity.pdbx_description
1 polymer ?
#
loop_
_entity_poly.entity_id
_entity_poly.type
_entity_poly.pdbx_seq_one_letter_code
_entity_poly.pdbx_strand_id
1 'polypeptide(L)'
;EEGISDEEIRRVCQYVNADHFIDKLEHGLDEEVRERGNNFSAGQRQLLSFARTIIHKPSVMILDEATANIDTETELLIQDSLEKMRSVGTMLMVAHRLSTIQHADNIIVLSHGKILEQGTHQELLAKHGRYYQLYTLQYHKEQMEE
;
A
#
# COMPACT_ATOMS: atom_id res chain seq x y z
N GLU A 1 2.98 10.36 20.41
CA GLU A 1 3.75 9.75 21.51
C GLU A 1 4.88 10.70 21.90
N GLU A 2 5.05 10.92 23.19
CA GLU A 2 6.17 11.70 23.71
C GLU A 2 7.48 10.98 23.40
N GLY A 3 8.39 11.64 22.67
CA GLY A 3 9.76 11.14 22.46
C GLY A 3 10.18 10.86 21.02
N ILE A 4 9.30 11.02 20.02
CA ILE A 4 9.70 10.92 18.61
C ILE A 4 10.15 12.31 18.14
N SER A 5 11.37 12.42 17.60
CA SER A 5 11.89 13.68 17.11
C SER A 5 11.35 14.04 15.73
N ASP A 6 11.28 15.32 15.40
CA ASP A 6 10.91 15.81 14.06
C ASP A 6 11.82 15.24 12.98
N GLU A 7 13.09 15.03 13.30
CA GLU A 7 14.05 14.42 12.38
C GLU A 7 13.68 12.96 12.05
N GLU A 8 13.25 12.20 13.06
CA GLU A 8 12.79 10.82 12.86
C GLU A 8 11.49 10.78 12.06
N ILE A 9 10.56 11.70 12.33
CA ILE A 9 9.32 11.86 11.56
C ILE A 9 9.64 12.17 10.09
N ARG A 10 10.55 13.13 9.84
CA ARG A 10 10.96 13.49 8.47
C ARG A 10 11.59 12.31 7.72
N ARG A 11 12.47 11.54 8.36
CA ARG A 11 13.07 10.34 7.78
C ARG A 11 12.02 9.31 7.37
N VAL A 12 11.04 9.08 8.24
CA VAL A 12 9.96 8.13 7.95
C VAL A 12 9.07 8.65 6.80
N CYS A 13 8.74 9.95 6.80
CA CYS A 13 7.98 10.56 5.70
C CYS A 13 8.71 10.43 4.35
N GLN A 14 10.02 10.66 4.33
CA GLN A 14 10.84 10.43 3.13
C GLN A 14 10.84 8.97 2.70
N TYR A 15 10.96 8.05 3.66
CA TYR A 15 10.98 6.61 3.39
C TYR A 15 9.71 6.12 2.68
N VAL A 16 8.55 6.68 3.06
CA VAL A 16 7.24 6.33 2.47
C VAL A 16 6.75 7.36 1.45
N ASN A 17 7.61 8.22 0.91
CA ASN A 17 7.28 9.23 -0.10
C ASN A 17 6.19 10.24 0.33
N ALA A 18 5.98 10.45 1.62
CA ALA A 18 5.04 11.43 2.14
C ALA A 18 5.61 12.86 2.17
N ASP A 19 6.94 13.01 2.17
CA ASP A 19 7.64 14.28 2.18
C ASP A 19 7.25 15.19 1.00
N HIS A 20 7.07 14.62 -0.19
CA HIS A 20 6.75 15.37 -1.41
C HIS A 20 5.51 16.27 -1.28
N PHE A 21 4.48 15.83 -0.58
CA PHE A 21 3.32 16.68 -0.39
C PHE A 21 3.37 17.47 0.91
N ILE A 22 4.01 16.93 1.98
CA ILE A 22 4.16 17.63 3.26
C ILE A 22 4.95 18.92 3.06
N ASP A 23 6.02 18.91 2.27
CA ASP A 23 6.85 20.08 1.99
C ASP A 23 6.12 21.18 1.20
N LYS A 24 4.99 20.84 0.58
CA LYS A 24 4.12 21.81 -0.13
C LYS A 24 3.02 22.41 0.75
N LEU A 25 2.83 21.89 1.96
CA LEU A 25 1.86 22.41 2.91
C LEU A 25 2.38 23.74 3.53
N GLU A 26 1.47 24.63 3.85
CA GLU A 26 1.80 25.95 4.44
C GLU A 26 2.56 25.82 5.76
N HIS A 27 2.19 24.84 6.58
CA HIS A 27 2.80 24.61 7.90
C HIS A 27 3.62 23.30 7.96
N GLY A 28 3.84 22.63 6.83
CA GLY A 28 4.64 21.42 6.76
C GLY A 28 4.16 20.31 7.71
N LEU A 29 5.02 19.87 8.64
CA LEU A 29 4.68 18.85 9.65
C LEU A 29 3.68 19.36 10.70
N ASP A 30 3.55 20.66 10.88
CA ASP A 30 2.62 21.30 11.83
C ASP A 30 1.27 21.63 11.17
N GLU A 31 1.04 21.16 9.95
CA GLU A 31 -0.23 21.37 9.25
C GLU A 31 -1.40 20.77 10.03
N GLU A 32 -2.48 21.54 10.14
CA GLU A 32 -3.69 21.10 10.84
C GLU A 32 -4.36 19.94 10.08
N VAL A 33 -4.55 18.82 10.76
CA VAL A 33 -5.32 17.68 10.26
C VAL A 33 -6.80 17.90 10.62
N ARG A 34 -7.60 18.29 9.64
CA ARG A 34 -9.05 18.45 9.80
C ARG A 34 -9.74 17.12 10.00
N GLU A 35 -11.01 17.18 10.39
CA GLU A 35 -11.81 15.99 10.68
C GLU A 35 -11.64 14.90 9.62
N ARG A 36 -11.19 13.72 10.04
CA ARG A 36 -10.88 12.55 9.19
C ARG A 36 -9.84 12.80 8.09
N GLY A 37 -9.03 13.86 8.22
CA GLY A 37 -8.03 14.22 7.21
C GLY A 37 -8.65 14.66 5.87
N ASN A 38 -9.81 15.29 5.89
CA ASN A 38 -10.54 15.69 4.68
C ASN A 38 -9.83 16.79 3.85
N ASN A 39 -8.81 17.43 4.42
CA ASN A 39 -7.92 18.35 3.73
C ASN A 39 -6.81 17.64 2.94
N PHE A 40 -6.72 16.31 3.02
CA PHE A 40 -5.77 15.51 2.26
C PHE A 40 -6.49 14.62 1.24
N SER A 41 -5.84 14.35 0.11
CA SER A 41 -6.34 13.36 -0.86
C SER A 41 -6.34 11.94 -0.27
N ALA A 42 -7.04 11.01 -0.90
CA ALA A 42 -7.04 9.61 -0.49
C ALA A 42 -5.62 9.01 -0.49
N GLY A 43 -4.82 9.30 -1.52
CA GLY A 43 -3.44 8.86 -1.62
C GLY A 43 -2.53 9.47 -0.56
N GLN A 44 -2.66 10.77 -0.28
CA GLN A 44 -1.92 11.44 0.78
C GLN A 44 -2.22 10.83 2.15
N ARG A 45 -3.49 10.56 2.45
CA ARG A 45 -3.88 9.86 3.69
C ARG A 45 -3.26 8.47 3.78
N GLN A 46 -3.17 7.76 2.66
CA GLN A 46 -2.53 6.44 2.61
C GLN A 46 -1.04 6.53 2.95
N LEU A 47 -0.32 7.47 2.34
CA LEU A 47 1.11 7.69 2.63
C LEU A 47 1.34 8.09 4.10
N LEU A 48 0.49 8.95 4.68
CA LEU A 48 0.53 9.28 6.11
C LEU A 48 0.26 8.06 7.00
N SER A 49 -0.66 7.18 6.59
CA SER A 49 -0.91 5.93 7.30
C SER A 49 0.31 5.01 7.30
N PHE A 50 1.04 4.94 6.19
CA PHE A 50 2.31 4.21 6.11
C PHE A 50 3.36 4.80 7.04
N ALA A 51 3.53 6.12 7.04
CA ALA A 51 4.46 6.79 7.94
C ALA A 51 4.16 6.48 9.41
N ARG A 52 2.88 6.56 9.81
CA ARG A 52 2.44 6.19 11.16
C ARG A 52 2.72 4.74 11.51
N THR A 53 2.58 3.84 10.55
CA THR A 53 2.87 2.42 10.77
C THR A 53 4.37 2.19 10.96
N ILE A 54 5.19 2.74 10.08
CA ILE A 54 6.65 2.51 10.07
C ILE A 54 7.34 3.12 11.29
N ILE A 55 6.89 4.28 11.76
CA ILE A 55 7.53 4.96 12.90
C ILE A 55 7.48 4.13 14.19
N HIS A 56 6.50 3.23 14.32
CA HIS A 56 6.37 2.30 15.44
C HIS A 56 7.22 1.04 15.30
N LYS A 57 7.94 0.86 14.19
CA LYS A 57 8.82 -0.30 13.91
C LYS A 57 8.13 -1.65 14.17
N PRO A 58 6.96 -1.91 13.59
CA PRO A 58 6.18 -3.10 13.88
C PRO A 58 6.85 -4.36 13.31
N SER A 59 6.72 -5.48 14.02
CA SER A 59 7.14 -6.80 13.52
C SER A 59 6.15 -7.38 12.49
N VAL A 60 4.89 -6.98 12.58
CA VAL A 60 3.81 -7.40 11.68
C VAL A 60 2.98 -6.18 11.28
N MET A 61 2.75 -6.03 10.00
CA MET A 61 1.90 -4.98 9.42
C MET A 61 0.71 -5.62 8.73
N ILE A 62 -0.48 -5.05 8.93
CA ILE A 62 -1.69 -5.44 8.21
C ILE A 62 -2.15 -4.26 7.38
N LEU A 63 -2.20 -4.45 6.07
CA LEU A 63 -2.62 -3.45 5.11
C LEU A 63 -3.88 -3.93 4.40
N ASP A 64 -4.96 -3.16 4.57
CA ASP A 64 -6.20 -3.34 3.82
C ASP A 64 -6.24 -2.26 2.73
N GLU A 65 -6.09 -2.67 1.49
CA GLU A 65 -6.03 -1.77 0.35
C GLU A 65 -7.43 -1.27 0.00
N ALA A 66 -7.74 -0.03 0.35
CA ALA A 66 -8.95 0.67 -0.05
C ALA A 66 -8.59 1.84 -1.01
N THR A 67 -8.11 1.50 -2.22
CA THR A 67 -7.58 2.48 -3.19
C THR A 67 -8.56 2.78 -4.31
N ALA A 68 -9.74 3.31 -3.99
CA ALA A 68 -10.59 3.91 -5.00
C ALA A 68 -10.18 5.38 -5.21
N ASN A 69 -10.00 5.80 -6.48
CA ASN A 69 -9.78 7.19 -6.91
C ASN A 69 -8.47 7.83 -6.42
N ILE A 70 -7.34 7.16 -6.62
CA ILE A 70 -6.01 7.75 -6.46
C ILE A 70 -5.47 8.09 -7.86
N ASP A 71 -4.88 9.29 -7.99
CA ASP A 71 -4.20 9.70 -9.22
C ASP A 71 -2.96 8.84 -9.49
N THR A 72 -2.59 8.70 -10.75
CA THR A 72 -1.52 7.80 -11.18
C THR A 72 -0.17 8.13 -10.54
N GLU A 73 0.16 9.43 -10.39
CA GLU A 73 1.42 9.86 -9.77
C GLU A 73 1.50 9.42 -8.31
N THR A 74 0.46 9.68 -7.53
CA THR A 74 0.40 9.27 -6.11
C THR A 74 0.35 7.75 -5.98
N GLU A 75 -0.28 7.05 -6.92
CA GLU A 75 -0.29 5.60 -6.93
C GLU A 75 1.11 5.00 -7.08
N LEU A 76 1.94 5.54 -7.95
CA LEU A 76 3.34 5.12 -8.09
C LEU A 76 4.13 5.31 -6.79
N LEU A 77 3.92 6.42 -6.07
CA LEU A 77 4.53 6.67 -4.76
C LEU A 77 4.07 5.66 -3.71
N ILE A 78 2.79 5.28 -3.73
CA ILE A 78 2.24 4.25 -2.85
C ILE A 78 2.87 2.89 -3.14
N GLN A 79 2.98 2.50 -4.41
CA GLN A 79 3.60 1.23 -4.80
C GLN A 79 5.08 1.16 -4.40
N ASP A 80 5.85 2.22 -4.62
CA ASP A 80 7.24 2.31 -4.18
C ASP A 80 7.36 2.21 -2.65
N SER A 81 6.47 2.87 -1.92
CA SER A 81 6.43 2.80 -0.45
C SER A 81 6.11 1.40 0.05
N LEU A 82 5.16 0.70 -0.56
CA LEU A 82 4.82 -0.68 -0.23
C LEU A 82 6.00 -1.62 -0.45
N GLU A 83 6.73 -1.46 -1.55
CA GLU A 83 7.92 -2.27 -1.83
C GLU A 83 9.01 -2.05 -0.78
N LYS A 84 9.27 -0.82 -0.38
CA LYS A 84 10.21 -0.50 0.71
C LYS A 84 9.76 -1.09 2.05
N MET A 85 8.47 -0.99 2.38
CA MET A 85 7.90 -1.50 3.64
C MET A 85 8.02 -3.02 3.78
N ARG A 86 8.05 -3.78 2.68
CA ARG A 86 8.26 -5.24 2.68
C ARG A 86 9.54 -5.67 3.39
N SER A 87 10.56 -4.82 3.39
CA SER A 87 11.83 -5.11 4.06
C SER A 87 11.83 -4.84 5.57
N VAL A 88 10.77 -4.20 6.11
CA VAL A 88 10.72 -3.78 7.52
C VAL A 88 10.24 -4.90 8.44
N GLY A 89 9.29 -5.73 7.98
CA GLY A 89 8.72 -6.81 8.79
C GLY A 89 7.76 -7.68 8.00
N THR A 90 7.07 -8.58 8.69
CA THR A 90 6.04 -9.40 8.05
C THR A 90 4.85 -8.55 7.67
N MET A 91 4.44 -8.62 6.40
CA MET A 91 3.33 -7.86 5.87
C MET A 91 2.19 -8.79 5.44
N LEU A 92 1.00 -8.58 5.99
CA LEU A 92 -0.24 -9.18 5.53
C LEU A 92 -1.01 -8.12 4.76
N MET A 93 -1.27 -8.37 3.48
CA MET A 93 -1.93 -7.42 2.61
C MET A 93 -3.23 -7.99 2.06
N VAL A 94 -4.31 -7.24 2.20
CA VAL A 94 -5.57 -7.49 1.49
C VAL A 94 -5.58 -6.56 0.28
N ALA A 95 -5.41 -7.12 -0.91
CA ALA A 95 -5.28 -6.34 -2.13
C ALA A 95 -6.46 -6.55 -3.07
N HIS A 96 -6.90 -5.45 -3.67
CA HIS A 96 -7.89 -5.44 -4.75
C HIS A 96 -7.23 -5.40 -6.13
N ARG A 97 -5.95 -5.00 -6.20
CA ARG A 97 -5.14 -4.97 -7.43
C ARG A 97 -4.09 -6.06 -7.39
N LEU A 98 -4.07 -6.87 -8.44
CA LEU A 98 -3.12 -7.99 -8.53
C LEU A 98 -1.69 -7.52 -8.72
N SER A 99 -1.47 -6.36 -9.35
CA SER A 99 -0.15 -5.73 -9.47
C SER A 99 0.55 -5.52 -8.12
N THR A 100 -0.22 -5.25 -7.07
CA THR A 100 0.31 -5.01 -5.72
C THR A 100 0.84 -6.30 -5.07
N ILE A 101 0.22 -7.44 -5.35
CA ILE A 101 0.53 -8.72 -4.67
C ILE A 101 1.40 -9.67 -5.48
N GLN A 102 1.66 -9.39 -6.75
CA GLN A 102 2.45 -10.29 -7.61
C GLN A 102 3.87 -10.57 -7.10
N HIS A 103 4.41 -9.69 -6.25
CA HIS A 103 5.73 -9.83 -5.62
C HIS A 103 5.66 -10.40 -4.20
N ALA A 104 4.48 -10.81 -3.71
CA ALA A 104 4.34 -11.42 -2.40
C ALA A 104 5.00 -12.80 -2.34
N ASP A 105 5.59 -13.12 -1.20
CA ASP A 105 6.23 -14.43 -0.97
C ASP A 105 5.20 -15.57 -0.95
N ASN A 106 3.97 -15.28 -0.53
CA ASN A 106 2.86 -16.21 -0.56
C ASN A 106 1.54 -15.46 -0.79
N ILE A 107 0.81 -15.86 -1.79
CA ILE A 107 -0.52 -15.34 -2.13
C ILE A 107 -1.55 -16.36 -1.68
N ILE A 108 -2.57 -15.89 -0.99
CA ILE A 108 -3.69 -16.73 -0.51
C ILE A 108 -4.97 -16.27 -1.21
N VAL A 109 -5.60 -17.16 -1.96
CA VAL A 109 -6.90 -16.93 -2.60
C VAL A 109 -7.99 -17.50 -1.70
N LEU A 110 -8.86 -16.62 -1.20
CA LEU A 110 -9.97 -16.99 -0.34
C LEU A 110 -11.27 -17.07 -1.13
N SER A 111 -12.08 -18.09 -0.82
CA SER A 111 -13.43 -18.21 -1.35
C SER A 111 -14.34 -18.82 -0.28
N HIS A 112 -15.46 -18.16 0.00
CA HIS A 112 -16.46 -18.62 0.98
C HIS A 112 -15.84 -19.01 2.36
N GLY A 113 -14.88 -18.21 2.82
CA GLY A 113 -14.20 -18.42 4.11
C GLY A 113 -13.17 -19.55 4.13
N LYS A 114 -12.81 -20.10 2.97
CA LYS A 114 -11.82 -21.19 2.83
C LYS A 114 -10.68 -20.75 1.93
N ILE A 115 -9.48 -21.28 2.20
CA ILE A 115 -8.33 -21.16 1.29
C ILE A 115 -8.61 -22.04 0.08
N LEU A 116 -8.73 -21.41 -1.08
CA LEU A 116 -8.95 -22.10 -2.37
C LEU A 116 -7.62 -22.47 -3.00
N GLU A 117 -6.67 -21.53 -3.01
CA GLU A 117 -5.32 -21.67 -3.58
C GLU A 117 -4.34 -20.88 -2.73
N GLN A 118 -3.09 -21.33 -2.72
CA GLN A 118 -1.98 -20.55 -2.16
C GLN A 118 -0.68 -20.89 -2.88
N GLY A 119 0.24 -19.94 -2.89
CA GLY A 119 1.56 -20.06 -3.50
C GLY A 119 2.09 -18.72 -3.97
N THR A 120 3.21 -18.71 -4.66
CA THR A 120 3.77 -17.53 -5.32
C THR A 120 2.95 -17.19 -6.58
N HIS A 121 3.15 -15.98 -7.10
CA HIS A 121 2.55 -15.53 -8.35
C HIS A 121 2.75 -16.54 -9.49
N GLN A 122 3.99 -17.00 -9.69
CA GLN A 122 4.32 -17.94 -10.77
C GLN A 122 3.67 -19.31 -10.58
N GLU A 123 3.67 -19.82 -9.35
CA GLU A 123 3.02 -21.10 -9.03
C GLU A 123 1.52 -21.05 -9.28
N LEU A 124 0.86 -19.95 -8.89
CA LEU A 124 -0.57 -19.79 -9.06
C LEU A 124 -0.96 -19.57 -10.54
N LEU A 125 -0.13 -18.87 -11.31
CA LEU A 125 -0.33 -18.77 -12.75
C LEU A 125 -0.23 -20.14 -13.43
N ALA A 126 0.76 -20.95 -13.06
CA ALA A 126 0.96 -22.29 -13.62
C ALA A 126 -0.20 -23.25 -13.30
N LYS A 127 -0.91 -23.05 -12.19
CA LYS A 127 -2.10 -23.85 -11.82
C LYS A 127 -3.31 -23.62 -12.72
N HIS A 128 -3.36 -22.49 -13.44
CA HIS A 128 -4.54 -22.08 -14.24
C HIS A 128 -5.87 -22.07 -13.46
N GLY A 129 -5.81 -21.83 -12.15
CA GLY A 129 -6.96 -21.84 -11.25
C GLY A 129 -7.65 -20.48 -11.13
N ARG A 130 -8.22 -20.22 -9.95
CA ARG A 130 -8.96 -18.98 -9.68
C ARG A 130 -8.07 -17.73 -9.75
N TYR A 131 -6.84 -17.81 -9.22
CA TYR A 131 -5.87 -16.71 -9.30
C TYR A 131 -5.57 -16.33 -10.76
N TYR A 132 -5.29 -17.33 -11.60
CA TYR A 132 -5.05 -17.12 -13.03
C TYR A 132 -6.23 -16.42 -13.73
N GLN A 133 -7.46 -16.86 -13.44
CA GLN A 133 -8.65 -16.23 -14.00
C GLN A 133 -8.78 -14.75 -13.59
N LEU A 134 -8.56 -14.44 -12.31
CA LEU A 134 -8.61 -13.06 -11.79
C LEU A 134 -7.51 -12.20 -12.43
N TYR A 135 -6.31 -12.73 -12.52
CA TYR A 135 -5.16 -12.05 -13.15
C TYR A 135 -5.43 -11.71 -14.61
N THR A 136 -5.91 -12.69 -15.38
CA THR A 136 -6.22 -12.51 -16.80
C THR A 136 -7.34 -11.49 -17.02
N LEU A 137 -8.39 -11.52 -16.19
CA LEU A 137 -9.49 -10.58 -16.28
C LEU A 137 -9.05 -9.14 -15.97
N GLN A 138 -8.21 -8.95 -14.96
CA GLN A 138 -7.71 -7.61 -14.62
C GLN A 138 -6.77 -7.09 -15.69
N TYR A 139 -5.85 -7.90 -16.20
CA TYR A 139 -4.92 -7.53 -17.27
C TYR A 139 -5.63 -7.11 -18.56
N HIS A 140 -6.68 -7.85 -18.95
CA HIS A 140 -7.48 -7.47 -20.12
C HIS A 140 -8.25 -6.15 -19.91
N LYS A 141 -8.73 -5.91 -18.69
CA LYS A 141 -9.43 -4.66 -18.38
C LYS A 141 -8.50 -3.45 -18.47
N GLU A 142 -7.29 -3.56 -17.93
CA GLU A 142 -6.28 -2.49 -17.97
C GLU A 142 -5.87 -2.17 -19.43
N GLN A 143 -5.76 -3.16 -20.31
CA GLN A 143 -5.46 -2.94 -21.74
C GLN A 143 -6.60 -2.31 -22.54
N MET A 144 -7.83 -2.36 -22.06
CA MET A 144 -8.99 -1.74 -22.73
C MET A 144 -9.23 -0.29 -22.27
N GLU A 145 -8.60 0.14 -21.19
CA GLU A 145 -8.71 1.50 -20.63
C GLU A 145 -7.55 2.42 -21.09
N GLU A 146 -6.53 1.89 -21.80
CA GLU A 146 -5.49 2.65 -22.51
C GLU A 146 -5.93 2.96 -23.97
#